data_43e3e422ba97f88a467606561a58701f
#
_entry.id   43e3e422ba97f88a467606561a58701f
#
_cell.length_a   1.000
_cell.length_b   1.000
_cell.length_c   1.000
_cell.angle_alpha   90.00
_cell.angle_beta   90.00
_cell.angle_gamma   90.00
#
_symmetry.space_group_name_H-M   'P 1'
#
loop_
_entity.id
_entity.type
_entity.pdbx_description
1 polymer ?
#
loop_
_entity_poly.entity_id
_entity_poly.type
_entity_poly.pdbx_seq_one_letter_code
_entity_poly.pdbx_strand_id
1 'polypeptide(L)'
;MIRRSPRGPRQLRTVAVAAIAVLFGSTALATPSHAGTPFDVDCADATDALAVELCLAQASAAGTDDPGLGVDEIDSSRNLRQIASLPKPAPFDTESSLNSDLAFQGRYAFVGNYNGFVIYDIANPRRPRLVSQVVCPGGQNDVSVHGDLLFLSTDSSRSDDSCASTSQSASVKESWEGIKIFDIRDKENPRYVKSVETNCGSHTHTLVPAKSRAFVYLYVSSYSPSTNFPDCQPPHDLISIVKVPLKKPTDAAVVATPAIFPDGGNPGGNGSSTTTGCHDITAYPQKDLAAGACMGDGVLLDISDREAPRVIHQVRDTTNFAFWHSATFNNSGTKVVFTDELGGGGAATCNPTIGPDRGANAIYDITGTGDARTLVFRSYFKIPRTNGSTENCVAHNGSLIPVLGRDIMVQAWYQGGISVWDFTNSARPQEIAYWERGPVSDTRMVTGGPWSTYYYNGYIYSSDIQKGLDVLDLKDWRTASAKLVRFPELNVQTQPWYLSW
;
A
#
# COMPACT_ATOMS: atom_id res chain seq x y z
N MET A 1 40.48 10.78 56.86
CA MET A 1 40.39 12.23 56.54
C MET A 1 40.67 12.39 55.07
N ILE A 2 39.64 12.48 54.23
CA ILE A 2 39.75 12.83 52.80
C ILE A 2 38.73 13.92 52.54
N ARG A 3 39.21 15.08 52.17
CA ARG A 3 38.43 16.31 51.90
C ARG A 3 37.65 16.17 50.59
N ARG A 4 36.36 16.47 50.64
CA ARG A 4 35.51 16.68 49.45
C ARG A 4 35.58 18.16 49.02
N SER A 5 35.87 18.39 47.75
CA SER A 5 35.75 19.71 47.11
C SER A 5 34.34 19.91 46.55
N PRO A 6 33.76 21.11 46.61
CA PRO A 6 32.39 21.38 46.10
C PRO A 6 32.45 21.70 44.61
N ARG A 7 31.50 21.12 43.85
CA ARG A 7 31.25 21.47 42.45
C ARG A 7 30.32 22.66 42.36
N GLY A 8 30.70 23.70 41.63
CA GLY A 8 29.91 24.90 41.38
C GLY A 8 28.82 24.65 40.27
N PRO A 9 27.85 25.56 40.13
CA PRO A 9 26.69 25.36 39.31
C PRO A 9 27.00 25.51 37.80
N ARG A 10 26.46 24.57 37.01
CA ARG A 10 26.48 24.67 35.52
C ARG A 10 25.43 25.68 35.08
N GLN A 11 25.85 26.70 34.37
CA GLN A 11 24.98 27.65 33.67
C GLN A 11 24.28 26.96 32.46
N LEU A 12 22.94 27.06 32.44
CA LEU A 12 22.14 26.78 31.25
C LEU A 12 22.46 27.86 30.17
N ARG A 13 22.92 27.44 29.04
CA ARG A 13 22.97 28.30 27.85
C ARG A 13 21.65 28.16 27.09
N THR A 14 20.86 29.20 27.11
CA THR A 14 19.70 29.39 26.25
C THR A 14 20.21 29.68 24.83
N VAL A 15 19.89 28.83 23.89
CA VAL A 15 20.13 29.09 22.46
C VAL A 15 18.88 29.79 21.93
N ALA A 16 19.01 31.08 21.61
CA ALA A 16 17.99 31.84 20.89
C ALA A 16 18.12 31.53 19.39
N VAL A 17 17.07 30.96 18.80
CA VAL A 17 16.95 30.81 17.35
C VAL A 17 16.45 32.15 16.80
N ALA A 18 17.31 32.86 16.08
CA ALA A 18 16.94 34.05 15.34
C ALA A 18 16.39 33.65 13.97
N ALA A 19 15.13 33.95 13.71
CA ALA A 19 14.52 33.85 12.40
C ALA A 19 15.09 34.97 11.49
N ILE A 20 15.82 34.60 10.46
CA ILE A 20 16.25 35.49 9.38
C ILE A 20 15.29 35.31 8.22
N ALA A 21 14.41 36.28 7.99
CA ALA A 21 13.65 36.38 6.75
C ALA A 21 14.54 36.96 5.67
N VAL A 22 14.85 36.18 4.64
CA VAL A 22 15.53 36.63 3.44
C VAL A 22 14.53 36.64 2.30
N LEU A 23 14.16 37.84 1.85
CA LEU A 23 13.42 38.06 0.62
C LEU A 23 14.37 37.86 -0.58
N PHE A 24 14.11 36.85 -1.41
CA PHE A 24 14.70 36.75 -2.72
C PHE A 24 13.63 36.78 -3.82
N GLY A 25 13.88 37.65 -4.75
CA GLY A 25 13.03 37.89 -5.90
C GLY A 25 13.02 36.71 -6.88
N SER A 26 11.84 36.49 -7.43
CA SER A 26 11.51 35.45 -8.39
C SER A 26 12.22 35.65 -9.72
N THR A 27 13.11 34.71 -10.09
CA THR A 27 13.37 34.37 -11.48
C THR A 27 13.02 32.90 -11.66
N ALA A 28 11.93 32.66 -12.39
CA ALA A 28 11.49 31.32 -12.74
C ALA A 28 12.51 30.66 -13.67
N LEU A 29 13.35 29.81 -13.13
CA LEU A 29 14.04 28.79 -13.89
C LEU A 29 13.20 27.51 -13.73
N ALA A 30 12.68 27.02 -14.85
CA ALA A 30 11.99 25.73 -14.90
C ALA A 30 12.95 24.64 -14.40
N THR A 31 12.73 24.17 -13.19
CA THR A 31 13.35 22.94 -12.71
C THR A 31 12.68 21.76 -13.43
N PRO A 32 13.45 20.76 -13.89
CA PRO A 32 12.84 19.54 -14.41
C PRO A 32 12.01 18.93 -13.27
N SER A 33 10.72 18.68 -13.53
CA SER A 33 9.88 17.94 -12.62
C SER A 33 10.54 16.58 -12.42
N HIS A 34 11.13 16.37 -11.26
CA HIS A 34 11.48 15.05 -10.83
C HIS A 34 10.15 14.29 -10.74
N ALA A 35 10.03 13.21 -11.49
CA ALA A 35 9.28 12.08 -11.04
C ALA A 35 10.05 11.59 -9.80
N GLY A 36 9.94 12.35 -8.70
CA GLY A 36 10.48 11.98 -7.40
C GLY A 36 9.73 10.73 -6.99
N THR A 37 10.44 9.78 -6.45
CA THR A 37 9.82 8.76 -5.63
C THR A 37 8.83 9.49 -4.70
N PRO A 38 7.60 9.01 -4.51
CA PRO A 38 6.57 9.69 -3.72
C PRO A 38 6.96 9.97 -2.26
N PHE A 39 8.19 9.71 -1.88
CA PHE A 39 8.73 9.71 -0.53
C PHE A 39 9.83 10.76 -0.27
N ASP A 40 10.19 11.56 -1.26
CA ASP A 40 11.23 12.59 -1.07
C ASP A 40 10.56 13.94 -0.75
N VAL A 41 10.10 14.10 0.51
CA VAL A 41 9.57 15.38 0.99
C VAL A 41 10.75 16.23 1.45
N ASP A 42 11.08 17.25 0.68
CA ASP A 42 12.01 18.28 1.13
C ASP A 42 11.33 19.17 2.18
N CYS A 43 11.71 18.98 3.43
CA CYS A 43 11.14 19.73 4.55
C CYS A 43 11.43 21.25 4.48
N ALA A 44 12.39 21.69 3.67
CA ALA A 44 12.67 23.12 3.48
C ALA A 44 11.60 23.82 2.62
N ASP A 45 10.92 23.07 1.76
CA ASP A 45 9.94 23.59 0.81
C ASP A 45 8.51 23.11 1.07
N ALA A 46 8.26 22.42 2.22
CA ALA A 46 6.95 21.90 2.58
C ALA A 46 5.91 23.03 2.73
N THR A 47 5.03 23.17 1.75
CA THR A 47 3.99 24.22 1.71
C THR A 47 2.57 23.70 1.91
N ASP A 48 2.35 22.41 1.75
CA ASP A 48 1.05 21.77 2.04
C ASP A 48 1.01 21.16 3.44
N ALA A 49 -0.21 20.97 3.97
CA ALA A 49 -0.40 20.52 5.35
C ALA A 49 0.16 19.11 5.59
N LEU A 50 0.13 18.23 4.58
CA LEU A 50 0.65 16.86 4.67
C LEU A 50 2.18 16.87 4.73
N ALA A 51 2.83 17.62 3.84
CA ALA A 51 4.28 17.76 3.82
C ALA A 51 4.83 18.41 5.11
N VAL A 52 4.16 19.42 5.64
CA VAL A 52 4.52 20.04 6.94
C VAL A 52 4.36 19.04 8.08
N GLU A 53 3.30 18.26 8.10
CA GLU A 53 3.06 17.26 9.12
C GLU A 53 4.08 16.10 9.06
N LEU A 54 4.46 15.70 7.86
CA LEU A 54 5.55 14.76 7.63
C LEU A 54 6.86 15.25 8.23
N CYS A 55 7.19 16.50 7.97
CA CYS A 55 8.42 17.11 8.46
C CYS A 55 8.41 17.26 9.98
N LEU A 56 7.26 17.55 10.57
CA LEU A 56 7.09 17.55 12.03
C LEU A 56 7.22 16.14 12.62
N ALA A 57 6.68 15.10 11.95
CA ALA A 57 6.82 13.71 12.37
C ALA A 57 8.29 13.25 12.32
N GLN A 58 9.02 13.58 11.25
CA GLN A 58 10.46 13.30 11.13
C GLN A 58 11.29 14.01 12.21
N ALA A 59 11.02 15.30 12.45
CA ALA A 59 11.69 16.06 13.48
C ALA A 59 11.41 15.54 14.91
N SER A 60 10.19 15.06 15.15
CA SER A 60 9.76 14.51 16.44
C SER A 60 10.39 13.13 16.71
N ALA A 61 10.58 12.32 15.68
CA ALA A 61 11.22 11.01 15.81
C ALA A 61 12.70 11.11 16.20
N ALA A 62 13.38 12.22 15.87
CA ALA A 62 14.76 12.48 16.26
C ALA A 62 15.01 12.57 17.79
N GLY A 63 13.98 12.51 18.62
CA GLY A 63 14.02 12.65 20.09
C GLY A 63 13.67 11.40 20.89
N THR A 64 13.51 10.21 20.28
CA THR A 64 13.24 9.00 21.06
C THR A 64 14.54 8.40 21.58
N ASP A 65 14.65 8.23 22.92
CA ASP A 65 15.77 7.57 23.59
C ASP A 65 15.76 6.02 23.46
N ASP A 66 14.83 5.47 22.66
CA ASP A 66 14.81 4.04 22.37
C ASP A 66 15.86 3.74 21.29
N PRO A 67 16.89 2.94 21.58
CA PRO A 67 17.93 2.62 20.60
C PRO A 67 17.39 1.81 19.41
N GLY A 68 16.16 1.28 19.49
CA GLY A 68 15.59 0.43 18.44
C GLY A 68 16.39 -0.83 18.18
N LEU A 69 16.09 -1.51 17.08
CA LEU A 69 16.89 -2.63 16.58
C LEU A 69 18.12 -2.11 15.83
N GLY A 70 19.21 -2.89 15.85
CA GLY A 70 20.35 -2.66 14.96
C GLY A 70 19.99 -2.92 13.50
N VAL A 71 20.81 -2.43 12.56
CA VAL A 71 20.63 -2.67 11.12
C VAL A 71 20.46 -4.16 10.84
N ASP A 72 19.38 -4.53 10.16
CA ASP A 72 19.01 -5.91 9.84
C ASP A 72 18.83 -6.85 11.05
N GLU A 73 18.82 -6.34 12.27
CA GLU A 73 18.52 -7.14 13.46
C GLU A 73 17.05 -7.58 13.43
N ILE A 74 16.79 -8.84 13.80
CA ILE A 74 15.43 -9.41 13.77
C ILE A 74 14.90 -9.56 15.19
N ASP A 75 13.73 -9.00 15.43
CA ASP A 75 12.88 -9.30 16.58
C ASP A 75 11.55 -9.90 16.14
N SER A 76 11.03 -10.83 16.93
CA SER A 76 9.76 -11.49 16.61
C SER A 76 9.11 -12.15 17.81
N SER A 77 7.80 -12.25 17.76
CA SER A 77 7.06 -13.11 18.69
C SER A 77 7.41 -14.59 18.47
N ARG A 78 7.33 -15.39 19.55
CA ARG A 78 7.71 -16.83 19.50
C ARG A 78 6.91 -17.67 18.50
N ASN A 79 5.73 -17.21 18.11
CA ASN A 79 4.79 -17.90 17.25
C ASN A 79 4.84 -17.46 15.76
N LEU A 80 5.67 -16.47 15.41
CA LEU A 80 5.91 -16.06 14.01
C LEU A 80 7.39 -16.17 13.69
N ARG A 81 7.73 -16.98 12.68
CA ARG A 81 9.11 -17.27 12.35
C ARG A 81 9.37 -17.13 10.85
N GLN A 82 10.37 -16.38 10.47
CA GLN A 82 10.91 -16.39 9.11
C GLN A 82 11.54 -17.77 8.80
N ILE A 83 11.16 -18.35 7.67
CA ILE A 83 11.60 -19.69 7.23
C ILE A 83 12.37 -19.66 5.90
N ALA A 84 12.26 -18.58 5.16
CA ALA A 84 13.07 -18.29 3.97
C ALA A 84 13.13 -16.78 3.74
N SER A 85 14.20 -16.34 3.09
CA SER A 85 14.40 -14.99 2.58
C SER A 85 15.18 -15.09 1.27
N LEU A 86 14.70 -14.43 0.22
CA LEU A 86 15.36 -14.34 -1.06
C LEU A 86 15.61 -12.87 -1.38
N PRO A 87 16.85 -12.47 -1.61
CA PRO A 87 17.13 -11.09 -2.00
C PRO A 87 16.52 -10.78 -3.37
N LYS A 88 16.37 -9.48 -3.64
CA LYS A 88 15.99 -9.01 -4.99
C LYS A 88 17.01 -9.53 -6.03
N PRO A 89 16.58 -10.16 -7.14
CA PRO A 89 17.52 -10.61 -8.17
C PRO A 89 18.00 -9.45 -9.04
N ALA A 90 19.22 -9.49 -9.56
CA ALA A 90 19.64 -8.53 -10.58
C ALA A 90 18.72 -8.62 -11.81
N PRO A 91 18.35 -7.49 -12.46
CA PRO A 91 18.82 -6.13 -12.19
C PRO A 91 18.00 -5.34 -11.15
N PHE A 92 17.17 -6.00 -10.36
CA PHE A 92 16.32 -5.37 -9.34
C PHE A 92 17.01 -5.20 -7.98
N ASP A 93 18.27 -5.56 -7.85
CA ASP A 93 19.08 -5.58 -6.62
C ASP A 93 19.62 -4.21 -6.19
N THR A 94 19.19 -3.14 -6.83
CA THR A 94 19.59 -1.76 -6.46
C THR A 94 18.65 -1.17 -5.40
N GLU A 95 19.12 -0.18 -4.64
CA GLU A 95 18.30 0.55 -3.65
C GLU A 95 17.10 1.25 -4.28
N SER A 96 17.24 1.80 -5.49
CA SER A 96 16.16 2.48 -6.22
C SER A 96 15.16 1.53 -6.88
N SER A 97 15.43 0.23 -6.93
CA SER A 97 14.55 -0.77 -7.50
C SER A 97 13.66 -1.38 -6.41
N LEU A 98 12.65 -0.63 -6.00
CA LEU A 98 11.79 -0.99 -4.87
C LEU A 98 10.85 -2.15 -5.25
N ASN A 99 10.75 -3.17 -4.39
CA ASN A 99 9.66 -4.13 -4.52
C ASN A 99 8.35 -3.50 -4.05
N SER A 100 7.24 -3.96 -4.63
CA SER A 100 5.89 -3.50 -4.31
C SER A 100 4.96 -4.68 -3.98
N ASP A 101 3.82 -4.80 -4.63
CA ASP A 101 2.76 -5.72 -4.26
C ASP A 101 3.02 -7.19 -4.64
N LEU A 102 2.13 -8.06 -4.17
CA LEU A 102 2.16 -9.52 -4.34
C LEU A 102 0.86 -10.06 -4.90
N ALA A 103 0.95 -10.93 -5.90
CA ALA A 103 -0.14 -11.79 -6.33
C ALA A 103 0.30 -13.27 -6.34
N PHE A 104 -0.67 -14.19 -6.29
CA PHE A 104 -0.38 -15.62 -6.20
C PHE A 104 -1.26 -16.43 -7.14
N GLN A 105 -0.66 -17.48 -7.73
CA GLN A 105 -1.40 -18.46 -8.52
C GLN A 105 -0.75 -19.84 -8.39
N GLY A 106 -1.49 -20.80 -7.83
CA GLY A 106 -1.00 -22.18 -7.62
C GLY A 106 0.27 -22.22 -6.77
N ARG A 107 1.37 -22.56 -7.40
CA ARG A 107 2.70 -22.61 -6.77
C ARG A 107 3.58 -21.41 -7.05
N TYR A 108 3.03 -20.33 -7.55
CA TYR A 108 3.80 -19.16 -7.95
C TYR A 108 3.39 -17.93 -7.14
N ALA A 109 4.39 -17.13 -6.76
CA ALA A 109 4.24 -15.77 -6.28
C ALA A 109 4.77 -14.81 -7.34
N PHE A 110 4.02 -13.74 -7.57
CA PHE A 110 4.36 -12.65 -8.48
C PHE A 110 4.62 -11.43 -7.61
N VAL A 111 5.79 -10.85 -7.75
CA VAL A 111 6.25 -9.70 -6.97
C VAL A 111 6.39 -8.51 -7.91
N GLY A 112 5.63 -7.46 -7.68
CA GLY A 112 5.81 -6.18 -8.35
C GLY A 112 7.12 -5.53 -7.94
N ASN A 113 7.70 -4.75 -8.83
CA ASN A 113 8.90 -3.98 -8.59
C ASN A 113 8.85 -2.72 -9.46
N TYR A 114 9.36 -1.59 -8.98
CA TYR A 114 9.34 -0.31 -9.71
C TYR A 114 9.91 -0.40 -11.14
N ASN A 115 10.76 -1.40 -11.38
CA ASN A 115 11.37 -1.66 -12.69
C ASN A 115 10.77 -2.86 -13.43
N GLY A 116 9.63 -3.45 -12.94
CA GLY A 116 8.98 -4.59 -13.58
C GLY A 116 8.33 -5.55 -12.59
N PHE A 117 8.53 -6.85 -12.79
CA PHE A 117 8.04 -7.87 -11.85
C PHE A 117 8.91 -9.12 -11.84
N VAL A 118 8.79 -9.91 -10.78
CA VAL A 118 9.53 -11.17 -10.57
C VAL A 118 8.54 -12.29 -10.29
N ILE A 119 8.79 -13.47 -10.84
CA ILE A 119 8.03 -14.70 -10.59
C ILE A 119 8.88 -15.66 -9.78
N TYR A 120 8.35 -16.11 -8.64
CA TYR A 120 8.97 -17.13 -7.80
C TYR A 120 8.15 -18.40 -7.76
N ASP A 121 8.81 -19.57 -7.77
CA ASP A 121 8.21 -20.86 -7.44
C ASP A 121 8.24 -21.05 -5.91
N ILE A 122 7.09 -21.09 -5.31
CA ILE A 122 6.87 -21.25 -3.86
C ILE A 122 6.31 -22.63 -3.49
N ALA A 123 6.43 -23.65 -4.37
CA ALA A 123 5.99 -25.01 -4.07
C ALA A 123 6.61 -25.56 -2.78
N ASN A 124 7.86 -25.18 -2.51
CA ASN A 124 8.48 -25.40 -1.22
C ASN A 124 8.71 -24.03 -0.54
N PRO A 125 7.84 -23.62 0.39
CA PRO A 125 7.94 -22.29 1.03
C PRO A 125 9.22 -22.10 1.85
N ARG A 126 9.93 -23.17 2.20
CA ARG A 126 11.26 -23.09 2.84
C ARG A 126 12.42 -22.92 1.86
N ARG A 127 12.17 -23.07 0.58
CA ARG A 127 13.16 -22.98 -0.51
C ARG A 127 12.51 -22.43 -1.77
N PRO A 128 11.93 -21.22 -1.71
CA PRO A 128 11.41 -20.59 -2.92
C PRO A 128 12.54 -20.39 -3.92
N ARG A 129 12.19 -20.32 -5.21
CA ARG A 129 13.17 -20.20 -6.30
C ARG A 129 12.71 -19.16 -7.30
N LEU A 130 13.66 -18.38 -7.81
CA LEU A 130 13.43 -17.53 -8.95
C LEU A 130 13.03 -18.37 -10.17
N VAL A 131 11.97 -17.97 -10.87
CA VAL A 131 11.52 -18.56 -12.13
C VAL A 131 11.90 -17.65 -13.28
N SER A 132 11.44 -16.41 -13.23
CA SER A 132 11.72 -15.39 -14.23
C SER A 132 11.58 -13.98 -13.68
N GLN A 133 12.06 -13.02 -14.44
CA GLN A 133 11.89 -11.59 -14.16
C GLN A 133 11.69 -10.83 -15.45
N VAL A 134 10.86 -9.82 -15.42
CA VAL A 134 10.55 -8.97 -16.58
C VAL A 134 10.89 -7.53 -16.24
N VAL A 135 11.85 -6.95 -16.95
CA VAL A 135 12.16 -5.53 -16.84
C VAL A 135 11.11 -4.75 -17.63
N CYS A 136 10.33 -3.95 -16.93
CA CYS A 136 9.26 -3.12 -17.50
C CYS A 136 8.98 -1.95 -16.55
N PRO A 137 9.81 -0.91 -16.53
CA PRO A 137 9.70 0.18 -15.57
C PRO A 137 8.36 0.91 -15.72
N GLY A 138 7.74 1.24 -14.58
CA GLY A 138 6.40 1.84 -14.58
C GLY A 138 6.01 2.55 -13.29
N GLY A 139 6.92 2.72 -12.33
CA GLY A 139 6.61 3.20 -10.99
C GLY A 139 6.32 2.06 -10.05
N GLN A 140 5.25 2.11 -9.24
CA GLN A 140 5.00 1.07 -8.23
C GLN A 140 4.72 -0.31 -8.81
N ASN A 141 4.17 -0.39 -10.03
CA ASN A 141 3.94 -1.65 -10.71
C ASN A 141 3.12 -2.65 -9.86
N ASP A 142 1.99 -2.18 -9.31
CA ASP A 142 1.02 -3.07 -8.67
C ASP A 142 0.64 -4.22 -9.60
N VAL A 143 0.49 -5.43 -9.04
CA VAL A 143 0.41 -6.67 -9.83
C VAL A 143 -0.80 -7.51 -9.44
N SER A 144 -1.57 -7.98 -10.44
CA SER A 144 -2.58 -9.01 -10.26
C SER A 144 -2.51 -10.07 -11.34
N VAL A 145 -3.08 -11.25 -11.07
CA VAL A 145 -3.07 -12.40 -12.00
C VAL A 145 -4.47 -13.00 -12.11
N HIS A 146 -4.82 -13.46 -13.32
CA HIS A 146 -6.03 -14.26 -13.52
C HIS A 146 -5.89 -15.19 -14.71
N GLY A 147 -6.02 -16.50 -14.46
CA GLY A 147 -5.82 -17.51 -15.49
C GLY A 147 -4.42 -17.40 -16.13
N ASP A 148 -4.38 -17.12 -17.42
CA ASP A 148 -3.13 -17.00 -18.18
C ASP A 148 -2.59 -15.57 -18.27
N LEU A 149 -3.17 -14.62 -17.54
CA LEU A 149 -2.83 -13.21 -17.64
C LEU A 149 -2.26 -12.65 -16.34
N LEU A 150 -1.31 -11.72 -16.49
CA LEU A 150 -0.82 -10.84 -15.45
C LEU A 150 -1.12 -9.39 -15.86
N PHE A 151 -1.57 -8.60 -14.94
CA PHE A 151 -1.81 -7.17 -15.08
C PHE A 151 -0.81 -6.40 -14.23
N LEU A 152 -0.26 -5.33 -14.81
CA LEU A 152 0.77 -4.51 -14.18
C LEU A 152 0.38 -3.05 -14.29
N SER A 153 0.29 -2.36 -13.17
CA SER A 153 0.04 -0.91 -13.10
C SER A 153 1.25 -0.10 -13.55
N THR A 154 1.02 1.05 -14.14
CA THR A 154 2.05 2.06 -14.43
C THR A 154 1.54 3.41 -13.96
N ASP A 155 2.16 3.96 -12.92
CA ASP A 155 1.85 5.25 -12.29
C ASP A 155 3.00 6.26 -12.36
N SER A 156 4.05 5.92 -13.08
CA SER A 156 5.16 6.84 -13.40
C SER A 156 5.14 7.11 -14.89
N SER A 157 4.98 8.37 -15.28
CA SER A 157 4.79 8.79 -16.67
C SER A 157 5.96 8.39 -17.56
N ARG A 158 5.64 7.77 -18.70
CA ARG A 158 6.58 7.11 -19.63
C ARG A 158 6.52 7.75 -21.00
N SER A 159 7.60 7.58 -21.80
CA SER A 159 7.68 8.04 -23.19
C SER A 159 6.72 7.30 -24.12
N ASP A 160 6.34 6.08 -23.79
CA ASP A 160 5.46 5.21 -24.57
C ASP A 160 4.99 4.01 -23.70
N ASP A 161 4.13 3.17 -24.26
CA ASP A 161 3.54 2.01 -23.59
C ASP A 161 4.43 0.77 -23.53
N SER A 162 5.62 0.80 -24.12
CA SER A 162 6.53 -0.34 -24.15
C SER A 162 7.27 -0.56 -22.81
N CYS A 163 7.82 -1.76 -22.63
CA CYS A 163 8.72 -2.04 -21.50
C CYS A 163 10.12 -1.43 -21.70
N ALA A 164 10.44 -0.89 -22.87
CA ALA A 164 11.68 -0.17 -23.14
C ALA A 164 11.55 1.35 -22.98
N SER A 165 10.36 1.82 -22.58
CA SER A 165 10.06 3.24 -22.39
C SER A 165 10.97 3.89 -21.35
N THR A 166 11.19 5.18 -21.50
CA THR A 166 11.93 6.01 -20.55
C THR A 166 11.00 6.91 -19.75
N SER A 167 11.46 7.44 -18.62
CA SER A 167 10.70 8.43 -17.86
C SER A 167 10.43 9.68 -18.73
N GLN A 168 9.20 10.17 -18.68
CA GLN A 168 8.77 11.40 -19.37
C GLN A 168 7.83 12.18 -18.44
N SER A 169 7.81 13.49 -18.56
CA SER A 169 6.89 14.30 -17.75
C SER A 169 5.44 14.08 -18.17
N ALA A 170 4.54 13.94 -17.19
CA ALA A 170 3.10 13.88 -17.42
C ALA A 170 2.51 15.17 -18.05
N SER A 171 3.28 16.26 -18.11
CA SER A 171 2.89 17.48 -18.84
C SER A 171 3.04 17.36 -20.36
N VAL A 172 3.70 16.32 -20.85
CA VAL A 172 3.82 16.02 -22.28
C VAL A 172 2.62 15.18 -22.72
N LYS A 173 1.87 15.64 -23.73
CA LYS A 173 0.63 14.96 -24.17
C LYS A 173 0.83 13.53 -24.66
N GLU A 174 1.98 13.25 -25.23
CA GLU A 174 2.36 11.92 -25.75
C GLU A 174 2.90 10.98 -24.66
N SER A 175 2.97 11.46 -23.40
CA SER A 175 3.35 10.59 -22.29
C SER A 175 2.27 9.53 -22.04
N TRP A 176 2.66 8.41 -21.44
CA TRP A 176 1.81 7.26 -21.26
C TRP A 176 1.86 6.73 -19.83
N GLU A 177 0.69 6.41 -19.27
CA GLU A 177 0.47 5.71 -18.01
C GLU A 177 -0.77 4.81 -18.12
N GLY A 178 -0.86 3.73 -17.32
CA GLY A 178 -2.02 2.84 -17.36
C GLY A 178 -1.71 1.40 -17.00
N ILE A 179 -2.41 0.45 -17.63
CA ILE A 179 -2.29 -0.98 -17.39
C ILE A 179 -1.52 -1.67 -18.52
N LYS A 180 -0.56 -2.52 -18.17
CA LYS A 180 0.10 -3.46 -19.10
C LYS A 180 -0.37 -4.88 -18.84
N ILE A 181 -0.63 -5.64 -19.89
CA ILE A 181 -1.14 -7.01 -19.86
C ILE A 181 -0.08 -7.96 -20.40
N PHE A 182 0.22 -9.01 -19.63
CA PHE A 182 1.17 -10.06 -20.00
C PHE A 182 0.48 -11.42 -20.08
N ASP A 183 0.88 -12.24 -21.07
CA ASP A 183 0.59 -13.66 -21.11
C ASP A 183 1.63 -14.41 -20.27
N ILE A 184 1.14 -15.10 -19.24
CA ILE A 184 1.95 -15.82 -18.27
C ILE A 184 1.70 -17.34 -18.32
N ARG A 185 1.19 -17.91 -19.40
CA ARG A 185 1.05 -19.38 -19.59
C ARG A 185 2.37 -20.08 -19.36
N ASP A 186 3.41 -19.54 -19.96
CA ASP A 186 4.78 -19.91 -19.66
C ASP A 186 5.35 -18.95 -18.61
N LYS A 187 5.48 -19.42 -17.36
CA LYS A 187 6.00 -18.62 -16.25
C LYS A 187 7.50 -18.30 -16.38
N GLU A 188 8.22 -19.08 -17.21
CA GLU A 188 9.64 -18.83 -17.48
C GLU A 188 9.83 -17.72 -18.54
N ASN A 189 8.84 -17.53 -19.42
CA ASN A 189 8.89 -16.60 -20.54
C ASN A 189 7.60 -15.77 -20.65
N PRO A 190 7.27 -14.88 -19.69
CA PRO A 190 6.13 -13.97 -19.78
C PRO A 190 6.21 -13.11 -21.05
N ARG A 191 5.06 -12.86 -21.71
CA ARG A 191 5.01 -12.10 -22.96
C ARG A 191 4.09 -10.90 -22.81
N TYR A 192 4.58 -9.74 -23.18
CA TYR A 192 3.76 -8.54 -23.31
C TYR A 192 2.68 -8.75 -24.40
N VAL A 193 1.42 -8.41 -24.05
CA VAL A 193 0.26 -8.58 -24.93
C VAL A 193 -0.28 -7.24 -25.42
N LYS A 194 -0.50 -6.31 -24.48
CA LYS A 194 -1.15 -5.02 -24.73
C LYS A 194 -1.01 -4.10 -23.53
N SER A 195 -1.16 -2.80 -23.81
CA SER A 195 -1.41 -1.75 -22.82
C SER A 195 -2.79 -1.14 -22.97
N VAL A 196 -3.29 -0.52 -21.90
CA VAL A 196 -4.49 0.30 -21.87
C VAL A 196 -4.17 1.56 -21.08
N GLU A 197 -4.17 2.70 -21.73
CA GLU A 197 -4.02 4.00 -21.10
C GLU A 197 -5.25 4.33 -20.25
N THR A 198 -5.04 4.97 -19.10
CA THR A 198 -6.10 5.33 -18.16
C THR A 198 -5.91 6.74 -17.64
N ASN A 199 -7.00 7.40 -17.22
CA ASN A 199 -6.93 8.74 -16.65
C ASN A 199 -6.03 8.77 -15.41
N CYS A 200 -5.04 9.64 -15.37
CA CYS A 200 -4.03 9.73 -14.31
C CYS A 200 -3.24 8.42 -14.10
N GLY A 201 -3.11 7.59 -15.12
CA GLY A 201 -2.38 6.34 -15.03
C GLY A 201 -3.07 5.27 -14.18
N SER A 202 -2.26 4.40 -13.58
CA SER A 202 -2.72 3.34 -12.70
C SER A 202 -1.76 3.21 -11.53
N HIS A 203 -2.13 3.76 -10.37
CA HIS A 203 -1.38 3.58 -9.13
C HIS A 203 -1.54 2.15 -8.63
N THR A 204 -2.79 1.72 -8.41
CA THR A 204 -3.16 0.35 -8.16
C THR A 204 -4.32 -0.06 -9.06
N HIS A 205 -4.59 -1.36 -9.15
CA HIS A 205 -5.78 -1.85 -9.83
C HIS A 205 -6.39 -3.04 -9.10
N THR A 206 -7.70 -3.04 -9.03
CA THR A 206 -8.46 -4.13 -8.41
C THR A 206 -9.06 -5.02 -9.48
N LEU A 207 -8.65 -6.28 -9.51
CA LEU A 207 -9.22 -7.27 -10.42
C LEU A 207 -10.61 -7.69 -9.94
N VAL A 208 -11.64 -7.45 -10.74
CA VAL A 208 -13.04 -7.82 -10.44
C VAL A 208 -13.55 -8.82 -11.49
N PRO A 209 -13.71 -10.11 -11.13
CA PRO A 209 -14.23 -11.09 -12.06
C PRO A 209 -15.67 -10.76 -12.51
N ALA A 210 -15.92 -10.89 -13.82
CA ALA A 210 -17.27 -10.80 -14.33
C ALA A 210 -18.12 -12.01 -13.89
N LYS A 211 -19.42 -11.81 -13.67
CA LYS A 211 -20.37 -12.89 -13.35
C LYS A 211 -20.38 -13.98 -14.42
N SER A 212 -20.19 -13.62 -15.68
CA SER A 212 -20.12 -14.56 -16.82
C SER A 212 -18.81 -15.36 -16.92
N ARG A 213 -17.78 -14.97 -16.17
CA ARG A 213 -16.41 -15.53 -16.26
C ARG A 213 -15.76 -15.41 -17.65
N ALA A 214 -16.32 -14.60 -18.55
CA ALA A 214 -15.73 -14.35 -19.87
C ALA A 214 -14.77 -13.18 -19.89
N PHE A 215 -14.86 -12.34 -18.87
CA PHE A 215 -14.13 -11.10 -18.71
C PHE A 215 -13.61 -10.98 -17.29
N VAL A 216 -12.58 -10.16 -17.11
CA VAL A 216 -12.27 -9.51 -15.84
C VAL A 216 -12.36 -8.00 -16.05
N TYR A 217 -12.69 -7.30 -15.00
CA TYR A 217 -12.61 -5.84 -14.94
C TYR A 217 -11.45 -5.47 -14.04
N LEU A 218 -10.75 -4.42 -14.39
CA LEU A 218 -9.75 -3.79 -13.53
C LEU A 218 -10.32 -2.43 -13.14
N TYR A 219 -10.59 -2.24 -11.86
CA TYR A 219 -10.92 -0.95 -11.28
C TYR A 219 -9.61 -0.24 -11.02
N VAL A 220 -9.30 0.73 -11.83
CA VAL A 220 -8.02 1.44 -11.79
C VAL A 220 -8.14 2.61 -10.85
N SER A 221 -7.33 2.59 -9.81
CA SER A 221 -7.16 3.66 -8.85
C SER A 221 -5.99 4.54 -9.29
N SER A 222 -6.21 5.85 -9.24
CA SER A 222 -5.22 6.88 -9.57
C SER A 222 -5.61 8.20 -8.92
N TYR A 223 -4.63 9.10 -8.76
CA TYR A 223 -4.81 10.37 -8.05
C TYR A 223 -3.74 11.39 -8.48
N SER A 224 -3.64 12.52 -7.77
CA SER A 224 -2.68 13.60 -8.03
C SER A 224 -2.87 14.32 -9.38
N PRO A 225 -4.12 14.73 -9.71
CA PRO A 225 -4.36 15.48 -10.94
C PRO A 225 -3.69 16.86 -10.89
N SER A 226 -3.32 17.37 -12.06
CA SER A 226 -2.78 18.71 -12.20
C SER A 226 -3.31 19.38 -13.47
N THR A 227 -3.58 20.68 -13.42
CA THR A 227 -3.95 21.46 -14.61
C THR A 227 -2.86 21.48 -15.69
N ASN A 228 -1.65 21.08 -15.33
CA ASN A 228 -0.52 20.95 -16.26
C ASN A 228 -0.43 19.57 -16.92
N PHE A 229 -1.24 18.58 -16.51
CA PHE A 229 -1.19 17.22 -17.03
C PHE A 229 -2.35 16.96 -17.99
N PRO A 230 -2.13 16.89 -19.31
CA PRO A 230 -3.21 16.77 -20.30
C PRO A 230 -4.15 15.57 -20.07
N ASP A 231 -3.64 14.45 -19.55
CA ASP A 231 -4.36 13.20 -19.35
C ASP A 231 -4.70 12.93 -17.88
N CYS A 232 -4.46 13.94 -16.99
CA CYS A 232 -4.76 13.86 -15.57
C CYS A 232 -5.22 15.20 -15.01
N GLN A 233 -6.43 15.61 -15.38
CA GLN A 233 -7.00 16.92 -15.03
C GLN A 233 -7.85 16.87 -13.76
N PRO A 234 -7.78 17.91 -12.88
CA PRO A 234 -8.75 18.05 -11.80
C PRO A 234 -10.20 18.18 -12.34
N PRO A 235 -11.22 17.72 -11.58
CA PRO A 235 -11.15 17.26 -10.17
C PRO A 235 -10.69 15.80 -9.99
N HIS A 236 -10.66 15.00 -11.03
CA HIS A 236 -10.34 13.56 -11.00
C HIS A 236 -11.03 12.84 -9.82
N ASP A 237 -12.34 12.85 -9.82
CA ASP A 237 -13.24 12.26 -8.81
C ASP A 237 -13.78 10.88 -9.24
N LEU A 238 -13.11 10.23 -10.16
CA LEU A 238 -13.53 9.03 -10.89
C LEU A 238 -12.49 7.89 -10.76
N ILE A 239 -12.90 6.71 -11.21
CA ILE A 239 -12.00 5.59 -11.51
C ILE A 239 -12.12 5.21 -12.99
N SER A 240 -11.07 4.61 -13.56
CA SER A 240 -11.16 3.98 -14.89
C SER A 240 -11.48 2.49 -14.74
N ILE A 241 -12.45 1.99 -15.50
CA ILE A 241 -12.79 0.56 -15.52
C ILE A 241 -12.31 -0.04 -16.83
N VAL A 242 -11.29 -0.87 -16.77
CA VAL A 242 -10.75 -1.61 -17.92
C VAL A 242 -11.42 -2.98 -17.97
N LYS A 243 -12.06 -3.31 -19.10
CA LYS A 243 -12.64 -4.63 -19.37
C LYS A 243 -11.69 -5.45 -20.21
N VAL A 244 -11.34 -6.65 -19.73
CA VAL A 244 -10.40 -7.55 -20.40
C VAL A 244 -11.09 -8.85 -20.81
N PRO A 245 -11.35 -9.09 -22.11
CA PRO A 245 -11.83 -10.37 -22.61
C PRO A 245 -10.77 -11.46 -22.43
N LEU A 246 -11.06 -12.51 -21.64
CA LEU A 246 -10.06 -13.54 -21.31
C LEU A 246 -9.60 -14.36 -22.51
N LYS A 247 -10.47 -14.54 -23.52
CA LYS A 247 -10.13 -15.25 -24.77
C LYS A 247 -9.38 -14.39 -25.80
N LYS A 248 -9.47 -13.06 -25.65
CA LYS A 248 -8.84 -12.11 -26.58
C LYS A 248 -8.40 -10.85 -25.81
N PRO A 249 -7.39 -10.97 -24.96
CA PRO A 249 -6.94 -9.85 -24.11
C PRO A 249 -6.43 -8.64 -24.90
N THR A 250 -6.12 -8.80 -26.18
CA THR A 250 -5.83 -7.69 -27.10
C THR A 250 -7.00 -6.73 -27.33
N ASP A 251 -8.23 -7.13 -27.01
CA ASP A 251 -9.43 -6.28 -27.06
C ASP A 251 -9.72 -5.56 -25.73
N ALA A 252 -8.77 -5.60 -24.79
CA ALA A 252 -8.90 -4.85 -23.54
C ALA A 252 -9.01 -3.34 -23.81
N ALA A 253 -9.93 -2.69 -23.11
CA ALA A 253 -10.17 -1.25 -23.22
C ALA A 253 -10.85 -0.69 -21.97
N VAL A 254 -10.72 0.62 -21.75
CA VAL A 254 -11.56 1.36 -20.80
C VAL A 254 -13.00 1.33 -21.32
N VAL A 255 -13.93 0.87 -20.48
CA VAL A 255 -15.37 0.77 -20.83
C VAL A 255 -16.22 1.76 -20.06
N ALA A 256 -15.74 2.26 -18.92
CA ALA A 256 -16.45 3.24 -18.10
C ALA A 256 -15.46 4.05 -17.25
N THR A 257 -15.87 5.26 -16.88
CA THR A 257 -15.15 6.15 -15.96
C THR A 257 -16.14 6.76 -14.95
N PRO A 258 -16.73 5.93 -14.06
CA PRO A 258 -17.76 6.40 -13.12
C PRO A 258 -17.15 7.37 -12.11
N ALA A 259 -17.83 8.49 -11.87
CA ALA A 259 -17.52 9.39 -10.77
C ALA A 259 -17.89 8.72 -9.44
N ILE A 260 -16.93 8.71 -8.51
CA ILE A 260 -17.11 8.19 -7.15
C ILE A 260 -17.48 9.32 -6.19
N PHE A 261 -17.07 10.54 -6.48
CA PHE A 261 -17.32 11.71 -5.64
C PHE A 261 -17.98 12.85 -6.44
N PRO A 262 -19.25 12.67 -6.89
CA PRO A 262 -19.91 13.70 -7.73
C PRO A 262 -20.10 15.03 -6.99
N ASP A 263 -20.05 15.03 -5.66
CA ASP A 263 -20.14 16.24 -4.81
C ASP A 263 -18.74 16.73 -4.33
N GLY A 264 -17.64 16.16 -4.86
CA GLY A 264 -16.27 16.64 -4.69
C GLY A 264 -15.47 16.04 -3.54
N GLY A 265 -16.01 15.17 -2.69
CA GLY A 265 -15.28 14.51 -1.60
C GLY A 265 -14.70 15.46 -0.54
N ASN A 266 -13.59 15.04 0.12
CA ASN A 266 -12.89 15.86 1.10
C ASN A 266 -12.09 16.96 0.39
N PRO A 267 -12.29 18.23 0.73
CA PRO A 267 -11.47 19.33 0.16
C PRO A 267 -10.03 19.37 0.68
N GLY A 268 -9.69 18.50 1.66
CA GLY A 268 -8.39 18.52 2.31
C GLY A 268 -8.26 19.58 3.40
N GLY A 269 -7.05 19.70 3.96
CA GLY A 269 -6.71 20.64 5.03
C GLY A 269 -6.71 20.00 6.42
N ASN A 270 -6.12 20.69 7.39
CA ASN A 270 -5.93 20.23 8.78
C ASN A 270 -5.20 18.87 8.88
N GLY A 271 -4.25 18.60 7.96
CA GLY A 271 -3.49 17.35 7.94
C GLY A 271 -4.20 16.18 7.23
N SER A 272 -5.35 16.42 6.58
CA SER A 272 -6.06 15.43 5.78
C SER A 272 -5.91 15.74 4.29
N SER A 273 -5.72 14.70 3.48
CA SER A 273 -5.58 14.81 2.04
C SER A 273 -6.90 15.22 1.36
N THR A 274 -6.75 15.87 0.21
CA THR A 274 -7.88 16.10 -0.70
C THR A 274 -8.28 14.78 -1.37
N THR A 275 -9.59 14.54 -1.53
CA THR A 275 -10.08 13.41 -2.33
C THR A 275 -9.99 13.76 -3.81
N THR A 276 -9.09 13.09 -4.53
CA THR A 276 -8.85 13.28 -5.98
C THR A 276 -8.75 11.93 -6.70
N GLY A 277 -9.73 11.06 -6.50
CA GLY A 277 -9.75 9.66 -6.92
C GLY A 277 -9.59 8.72 -5.73
N CYS A 278 -9.15 7.48 -5.96
CA CYS A 278 -8.87 6.51 -4.91
C CYS A 278 -7.41 6.06 -4.97
N HIS A 279 -6.84 5.72 -3.82
CA HIS A 279 -5.55 5.07 -3.73
C HIS A 279 -5.72 3.57 -3.97
N ASP A 280 -6.48 2.88 -3.10
CA ASP A 280 -6.82 1.47 -3.28
C ASP A 280 -8.34 1.24 -3.22
N ILE A 281 -8.79 0.26 -4.00
CA ILE A 281 -10.13 -0.30 -3.89
C ILE A 281 -9.97 -1.79 -3.59
N THR A 282 -10.70 -2.31 -2.61
CA THR A 282 -10.82 -3.75 -2.40
C THR A 282 -12.23 -4.19 -2.77
N ALA A 283 -12.34 -5.04 -3.79
CA ALA A 283 -13.59 -5.64 -4.20
C ALA A 283 -13.88 -6.93 -3.43
N TYR A 284 -15.16 -7.16 -3.11
CA TYR A 284 -15.67 -8.41 -2.57
C TYR A 284 -16.72 -8.98 -3.52
N PRO A 285 -16.33 -9.64 -4.62
CA PRO A 285 -17.23 -10.01 -5.72
C PRO A 285 -18.40 -10.88 -5.31
N GLN A 286 -18.22 -11.78 -4.31
CA GLN A 286 -19.28 -12.68 -3.81
C GLN A 286 -20.37 -11.96 -3.01
N LYS A 287 -20.11 -10.73 -2.58
CA LYS A 287 -21.04 -9.86 -1.86
C LYS A 287 -21.56 -8.72 -2.73
N ASP A 288 -21.08 -8.59 -3.96
CA ASP A 288 -21.29 -7.44 -4.83
C ASP A 288 -20.95 -6.10 -4.14
N LEU A 289 -19.91 -6.09 -3.32
CA LEU A 289 -19.40 -4.94 -2.57
C LEU A 289 -17.97 -4.60 -2.96
N ALA A 290 -17.63 -3.33 -2.81
CA ALA A 290 -16.23 -2.89 -2.73
C ALA A 290 -16.07 -1.81 -1.66
N ALA A 291 -14.85 -1.64 -1.18
CA ALA A 291 -14.48 -0.55 -0.28
C ALA A 291 -13.31 0.21 -0.92
N GLY A 292 -13.47 1.51 -1.08
CA GLY A 292 -12.44 2.40 -1.62
C GLY A 292 -11.83 3.24 -0.50
N ALA A 293 -10.50 3.28 -0.45
CA ALA A 293 -9.71 4.19 0.35
C ALA A 293 -9.21 5.30 -0.59
N CYS A 294 -9.75 6.50 -0.45
CA CYS A 294 -9.67 7.52 -1.50
C CYS A 294 -9.05 8.82 -0.96
N MET A 295 -7.84 8.71 -0.43
CA MET A 295 -7.01 9.75 0.19
C MET A 295 -7.74 10.51 1.33
N GLY A 296 -8.73 11.33 1.02
CA GLY A 296 -9.49 12.12 2.01
C GLY A 296 -10.73 11.42 2.58
N ASP A 297 -11.19 10.33 1.96
CA ASP A 297 -12.44 9.65 2.28
C ASP A 297 -12.34 8.13 2.14
N GLY A 298 -13.12 7.40 2.95
CA GLY A 298 -13.41 5.99 2.75
C GLY A 298 -14.82 5.80 2.19
N VAL A 299 -15.01 4.87 1.24
CA VAL A 299 -16.32 4.59 0.63
C VAL A 299 -16.66 3.12 0.63
N LEU A 300 -17.96 2.82 0.79
CA LEU A 300 -18.56 1.51 0.52
C LEU A 300 -19.31 1.58 -0.80
N LEU A 301 -19.05 0.66 -1.70
CA LEU A 301 -19.60 0.62 -3.06
C LEU A 301 -20.46 -0.63 -3.26
N ASP A 302 -21.57 -0.47 -3.98
CA ASP A 302 -22.27 -1.54 -4.68
C ASP A 302 -21.59 -1.74 -6.05
N ILE A 303 -21.12 -2.95 -6.30
CA ILE A 303 -20.50 -3.35 -7.56
C ILE A 303 -21.31 -4.46 -8.24
N SER A 304 -22.63 -4.55 -7.99
CA SER A 304 -23.51 -5.53 -8.63
C SER A 304 -23.52 -5.38 -10.16
N ASP A 305 -23.43 -4.16 -10.66
CA ASP A 305 -23.02 -3.82 -12.01
C ASP A 305 -21.53 -3.46 -12.01
N ARG A 306 -20.70 -4.28 -12.67
CA ARG A 306 -19.24 -4.10 -12.71
C ARG A 306 -18.79 -2.88 -13.52
N GLU A 307 -19.64 -2.39 -14.43
CA GLU A 307 -19.34 -1.22 -15.26
C GLU A 307 -19.92 0.09 -14.67
N ALA A 308 -20.78 -0.02 -13.65
CA ALA A 308 -21.43 1.12 -12.99
C ALA A 308 -21.42 0.98 -11.46
N PRO A 309 -20.27 0.93 -10.80
CA PRO A 309 -20.17 0.92 -9.34
C PRO A 309 -20.85 2.15 -8.76
N ARG A 310 -21.52 1.99 -7.62
CA ARG A 310 -22.31 3.05 -6.99
C ARG A 310 -21.96 3.17 -5.52
N VAL A 311 -21.69 4.39 -5.05
CA VAL A 311 -21.42 4.67 -3.64
C VAL A 311 -22.69 4.39 -2.81
N ILE A 312 -22.55 3.54 -1.79
CA ILE A 312 -23.60 3.26 -0.78
C ILE A 312 -23.43 4.19 0.41
N HIS A 313 -22.18 4.32 0.89
CA HIS A 313 -21.88 5.12 2.07
C HIS A 313 -20.45 5.67 1.99
N GLN A 314 -20.28 6.88 2.49
CA GLN A 314 -18.98 7.57 2.59
C GLN A 314 -18.70 7.88 4.05
N VAL A 315 -17.44 7.75 4.46
CA VAL A 315 -16.94 8.15 5.78
C VAL A 315 -15.71 9.04 5.63
N ARG A 316 -15.55 9.92 6.60
CA ARG A 316 -14.42 10.84 6.69
C ARG A 316 -13.93 10.90 8.12
N ASP A 317 -12.62 10.94 8.31
CA ASP A 317 -11.96 11.21 9.58
C ASP A 317 -10.97 12.37 9.39
N THR A 318 -11.38 13.55 9.81
CA THR A 318 -10.55 14.78 9.71
C THR A 318 -9.70 15.02 10.96
N THR A 319 -9.73 14.09 11.93
CA THR A 319 -8.98 14.21 13.18
C THR A 319 -7.71 13.36 13.15
N ASN A 320 -7.83 12.12 12.71
CA ASN A 320 -6.73 11.14 12.82
C ASN A 320 -6.21 10.67 11.48
N PHE A 321 -7.08 10.52 10.45
CA PHE A 321 -6.64 10.05 9.14
C PHE A 321 -6.12 11.18 8.25
N ALA A 322 -4.85 11.05 7.88
CA ALA A 322 -4.21 11.95 6.91
C ALA A 322 -4.43 11.46 5.47
N PHE A 323 -4.33 10.14 5.23
CA PHE A 323 -4.34 9.55 3.91
C PHE A 323 -5.00 8.17 3.91
N TRP A 324 -6.26 8.09 3.46
CA TRP A 324 -6.97 6.82 3.28
C TRP A 324 -6.33 6.02 2.16
N HIS A 325 -5.67 4.92 2.52
CA HIS A 325 -4.75 4.20 1.65
C HIS A 325 -5.33 2.89 1.13
N SER A 326 -5.67 1.94 1.99
CA SER A 326 -6.19 0.63 1.60
C SER A 326 -7.39 0.19 2.41
N ALA A 327 -8.09 -0.85 1.96
CA ALA A 327 -9.25 -1.42 2.64
C ALA A 327 -9.18 -2.95 2.68
N THR A 328 -9.72 -3.58 3.73
CA THR A 328 -9.82 -5.04 3.84
C THR A 328 -11.15 -5.41 4.51
N PHE A 329 -11.98 -6.21 3.84
CA PHE A 329 -13.20 -6.75 4.46
C PHE A 329 -12.87 -7.92 5.38
N ASN A 330 -13.71 -8.16 6.40
CA ASN A 330 -13.74 -9.48 7.02
C ASN A 330 -14.48 -10.49 6.13
N ASN A 331 -14.34 -11.80 6.40
CA ASN A 331 -14.92 -12.84 5.53
C ASN A 331 -16.47 -12.80 5.45
N SER A 332 -17.15 -12.33 6.48
CA SER A 332 -18.62 -12.18 6.46
C SER A 332 -19.08 -10.94 5.65
N GLY A 333 -18.19 -9.99 5.36
CA GLY A 333 -18.55 -8.71 4.74
C GLY A 333 -19.36 -7.81 5.66
N THR A 334 -19.16 -7.93 6.97
CA THR A 334 -19.82 -7.14 8.02
C THR A 334 -18.89 -6.13 8.66
N LYS A 335 -17.61 -6.14 8.29
CA LYS A 335 -16.60 -5.19 8.73
C LYS A 335 -15.70 -4.80 7.58
N VAL A 336 -15.16 -3.61 7.65
CA VAL A 336 -14.05 -3.15 6.82
C VAL A 336 -13.01 -2.46 7.69
N VAL A 337 -11.75 -2.72 7.39
CA VAL A 337 -10.59 -2.06 7.97
C VAL A 337 -10.04 -1.13 6.89
N PHE A 338 -9.89 0.16 7.21
CA PHE A 338 -9.17 1.11 6.36
C PHE A 338 -7.81 1.42 6.99
N THR A 339 -6.80 1.66 6.17
CA THR A 339 -5.47 2.09 6.63
C THR A 339 -5.27 3.58 6.39
N ASP A 340 -4.62 4.25 7.33
CA ASP A 340 -4.09 5.61 7.19
C ASP A 340 -2.59 5.53 6.90
N GLU A 341 -2.20 5.88 5.70
CA GLU A 341 -0.79 5.95 5.32
C GLU A 341 -0.23 7.36 5.60
N LEU A 342 -0.32 7.80 6.83
CA LEU A 342 0.27 9.07 7.26
C LEU A 342 1.73 9.15 6.83
N GLY A 343 2.04 10.11 5.97
CA GLY A 343 3.39 10.28 5.50
C GLY A 343 3.76 9.50 4.25
N GLY A 344 2.77 8.90 3.54
CA GLY A 344 2.98 8.22 2.26
C GLY A 344 4.07 7.13 2.32
N GLY A 345 4.20 6.42 3.45
CA GLY A 345 5.19 5.36 3.62
C GLY A 345 6.64 5.82 3.77
N GLY A 346 6.94 7.13 3.69
CA GLY A 346 8.31 7.67 3.76
C GLY A 346 8.72 8.21 5.13
N ALA A 347 7.84 8.19 6.15
CA ALA A 347 8.07 8.83 7.44
C ALA A 347 8.10 7.85 8.62
N ALA A 348 8.81 8.22 9.69
CA ALA A 348 8.88 7.51 10.96
C ALA A 348 7.64 7.85 11.82
N THR A 349 6.47 7.26 11.53
CA THR A 349 5.23 7.62 12.23
C THR A 349 4.86 6.69 13.38
N CYS A 350 5.55 5.55 13.58
CA CYS A 350 5.32 4.64 14.68
C CYS A 350 6.10 5.08 15.93
N ASN A 351 5.68 6.19 16.52
CA ASN A 351 6.31 6.76 17.72
C ASN A 351 5.29 7.41 18.65
N PRO A 352 5.63 7.68 19.92
CA PRO A 352 4.72 8.25 20.91
C PRO A 352 4.21 9.66 20.57
N THR A 353 4.95 10.45 19.80
CA THR A 353 4.56 11.82 19.43
C THR A 353 3.39 11.81 18.45
N ILE A 354 3.40 10.89 17.47
CA ILE A 354 2.29 10.69 16.51
C ILE A 354 1.10 10.04 17.23
N GLY A 355 1.38 9.17 18.20
CA GLY A 355 0.35 8.50 19.01
C GLY A 355 -0.28 7.28 18.32
N PRO A 356 -1.30 6.67 18.99
CA PRO A 356 -1.86 5.37 18.60
C PRO A 356 -2.92 5.42 17.49
N ASP A 357 -3.50 6.60 17.23
CA ASP A 357 -4.70 6.72 16.39
C ASP A 357 -4.41 7.25 14.99
N ARG A 358 -3.18 7.72 14.73
CA ARG A 358 -2.70 8.29 13.45
C ARG A 358 -1.68 7.37 12.79
N GLY A 359 -1.68 7.28 11.47
CA GLY A 359 -0.90 6.28 10.74
C GLY A 359 -1.30 4.86 11.17
N ALA A 360 -2.57 4.64 11.39
CA ALA A 360 -3.17 3.46 12.01
C ALA A 360 -4.25 2.84 11.12
N ASN A 361 -4.79 1.72 11.54
CA ASN A 361 -6.00 1.15 10.95
C ASN A 361 -7.25 1.72 11.64
N ALA A 362 -8.31 2.01 10.88
CA ALA A 362 -9.63 2.27 11.41
C ALA A 362 -10.58 1.12 11.08
N ILE A 363 -11.26 0.59 12.08
CA ILE A 363 -12.19 -0.53 11.96
C ILE A 363 -13.60 0.01 11.95
N TYR A 364 -14.36 -0.37 10.91
CA TYR A 364 -15.76 -0.02 10.76
C TYR A 364 -16.62 -1.29 10.70
N ASP A 365 -17.73 -1.32 11.44
CA ASP A 365 -18.77 -2.31 11.24
C ASP A 365 -19.70 -1.85 10.09
N ILE A 366 -20.07 -2.78 9.21
CA ILE A 366 -21.05 -2.55 8.16
C ILE A 366 -22.41 -2.96 8.72
N THR A 367 -23.31 -1.99 8.90
CA THR A 367 -24.67 -2.20 9.42
C THR A 367 -25.71 -1.94 8.34
N GLY A 368 -26.93 -2.40 8.54
CA GLY A 368 -27.99 -2.29 7.53
C GLY A 368 -27.89 -3.32 6.40
N THR A 369 -28.72 -3.19 5.37
CA THR A 369 -28.79 -4.09 4.21
C THR A 369 -29.07 -3.32 2.92
N GLY A 370 -28.62 -3.83 1.78
CA GLY A 370 -28.78 -3.16 0.49
C GLY A 370 -28.23 -1.73 0.53
N ASP A 371 -28.97 -0.77 0.03
CA ASP A 371 -28.60 0.65 -0.01
C ASP A 371 -28.68 1.35 1.35
N ALA A 372 -29.27 0.71 2.36
CA ALA A 372 -29.27 1.21 3.73
C ALA A 372 -28.05 0.77 4.55
N ARG A 373 -27.02 0.20 3.90
CA ARG A 373 -25.76 -0.12 4.58
C ARG A 373 -25.03 1.16 4.98
N THR A 374 -24.48 1.14 6.18
CA THR A 374 -23.66 2.22 6.72
C THR A 374 -22.38 1.68 7.33
N LEU A 375 -21.32 2.49 7.30
CA LEU A 375 -20.04 2.24 7.98
C LEU A 375 -20.10 2.91 9.35
N VAL A 376 -19.93 2.14 10.42
CA VAL A 376 -19.96 2.62 11.80
C VAL A 376 -18.59 2.41 12.42
N PHE A 377 -17.87 3.50 12.71
CA PHE A 377 -16.55 3.47 13.32
C PHE A 377 -16.57 2.74 14.67
N ARG A 378 -15.53 1.94 14.94
CA ARG A 378 -15.41 1.15 16.18
C ARG A 378 -14.14 1.44 16.96
N SER A 379 -12.99 1.42 16.35
CA SER A 379 -11.71 1.67 17.01
C SER A 379 -10.58 1.84 15.99
N TYR A 380 -9.44 2.31 16.48
CA TYR A 380 -8.16 2.24 15.75
C TYR A 380 -7.32 1.05 16.21
N PHE A 381 -6.40 0.64 15.34
CA PHE A 381 -5.34 -0.31 15.67
C PHE A 381 -4.02 0.16 15.06
N LYS A 382 -3.00 0.27 15.88
CA LYS A 382 -1.60 0.51 15.50
C LYS A 382 -0.72 -0.50 16.19
N ILE A 383 0.43 -0.85 15.60
CA ILE A 383 1.41 -1.71 16.26
C ILE A 383 1.86 -1.07 17.58
N PRO A 384 2.05 -1.88 18.65
CA PRO A 384 2.42 -1.32 19.96
C PRO A 384 3.91 -0.98 20.07
N ARG A 385 4.71 -1.33 19.06
CA ARG A 385 6.14 -1.05 19.00
C ARG A 385 6.41 0.36 18.50
N THR A 386 7.57 0.89 18.85
CA THR A 386 8.09 2.17 18.38
C THR A 386 9.32 1.95 17.53
N ASN A 387 9.47 2.72 16.46
CA ASN A 387 10.58 2.67 15.53
C ASN A 387 11.42 3.94 15.60
N GLY A 388 12.68 3.83 15.24
CA GLY A 388 13.64 4.94 15.20
C GLY A 388 13.37 5.94 14.08
N SER A 389 14.07 7.07 14.11
CA SER A 389 13.91 8.14 13.11
C SER A 389 14.40 7.77 11.71
N THR A 390 15.16 6.69 11.57
CA THR A 390 15.65 6.17 10.28
C THR A 390 14.78 5.07 9.71
N GLU A 391 13.65 4.76 10.34
CA GLU A 391 12.74 3.69 9.98
C GLU A 391 11.37 4.26 9.56
N ASN A 392 11.05 4.20 8.26
CA ASN A 392 9.70 4.49 7.82
C ASN A 392 8.73 3.44 8.37
N CYS A 393 7.65 3.88 8.99
CA CYS A 393 6.68 2.99 9.62
C CYS A 393 5.29 3.61 9.65
N VAL A 394 4.32 2.90 9.06
CA VAL A 394 2.90 3.26 9.04
C VAL A 394 2.06 2.05 8.64
N ALA A 395 0.74 2.04 8.90
CA ALA A 395 -0.17 1.01 8.43
C ALA A 395 -0.17 0.90 6.89
N HIS A 396 0.05 -0.29 6.35
CA HIS A 396 0.10 -0.54 4.92
C HIS A 396 -0.70 -1.80 4.52
N ASN A 397 -0.33 -2.47 3.43
CA ASN A 397 -1.12 -3.55 2.84
C ASN A 397 -1.08 -4.85 3.66
N GLY A 398 -2.23 -5.49 3.74
CA GLY A 398 -2.39 -6.75 4.45
C GLY A 398 -3.54 -7.60 3.90
N SER A 399 -3.65 -8.82 4.39
CA SER A 399 -4.73 -9.74 4.02
C SER A 399 -5.33 -10.43 5.23
N LEU A 400 -6.57 -10.93 5.07
CA LEU A 400 -7.11 -11.86 6.05
C LEU A 400 -6.28 -13.15 6.10
N ILE A 401 -6.10 -13.68 7.31
CA ILE A 401 -5.78 -15.09 7.52
C ILE A 401 -7.11 -15.86 7.55
N PRO A 402 -7.35 -16.84 6.66
CA PRO A 402 -8.65 -17.45 6.45
C PRO A 402 -9.03 -18.40 7.61
N VAL A 403 -9.38 -17.82 8.74
CA VAL A 403 -9.75 -18.52 9.98
C VAL A 403 -11.27 -18.59 10.11
N LEU A 404 -11.78 -19.71 10.57
CA LEU A 404 -13.20 -19.88 10.82
C LEU A 404 -13.59 -19.20 12.14
N GLY A 405 -14.63 -18.34 12.10
CA GLY A 405 -15.22 -17.70 13.27
C GLY A 405 -14.36 -16.63 13.94
N ARG A 406 -13.28 -16.20 13.28
CA ARG A 406 -12.45 -15.08 13.71
C ARG A 406 -12.08 -14.18 12.55
N ASP A 407 -11.88 -12.92 12.84
CA ASP A 407 -11.39 -11.92 11.90
C ASP A 407 -9.93 -11.62 12.28
N ILE A 408 -9.00 -12.26 11.60
CA ILE A 408 -7.56 -12.11 11.84
C ILE A 408 -6.90 -11.63 10.55
N MET A 409 -6.06 -10.61 10.66
CA MET A 409 -5.33 -10.01 9.56
C MET A 409 -3.82 -10.17 9.78
N VAL A 410 -3.07 -10.37 8.71
CA VAL A 410 -1.64 -10.13 8.64
C VAL A 410 -1.41 -8.88 7.80
N GLN A 411 -0.49 -8.01 8.24
CA GLN A 411 -0.33 -6.68 7.66
C GLN A 411 1.12 -6.21 7.71
N ALA A 412 1.52 -5.50 6.66
CA ALA A 412 2.77 -4.78 6.53
C ALA A 412 2.73 -3.42 7.24
N TRP A 413 3.85 -3.01 7.83
CA TRP A 413 4.06 -1.73 8.51
C TRP A 413 5.39 -1.09 8.10
N TYR A 414 5.81 -1.33 6.85
CA TYR A 414 7.13 -0.91 6.37
C TYR A 414 8.24 -1.41 7.34
N GLN A 415 9.20 -0.56 7.75
CA GLN A 415 10.23 -0.97 8.70
C GLN A 415 9.71 -1.27 10.12
N GLY A 416 8.45 -0.94 10.45
CA GLY A 416 7.74 -1.49 11.60
C GLY A 416 7.40 -2.97 11.47
N GLY A 417 7.74 -3.60 10.36
CA GLY A 417 7.69 -5.03 10.14
C GLY A 417 6.30 -5.57 9.81
N ILE A 418 6.00 -6.74 10.32
CA ILE A 418 4.79 -7.52 10.06
C ILE A 418 4.02 -7.67 11.37
N SER A 419 2.73 -7.36 11.34
CA SER A 419 1.81 -7.57 12.44
C SER A 419 0.73 -8.58 12.06
N VAL A 420 0.45 -9.52 12.95
CA VAL A 420 -0.74 -10.39 12.88
C VAL A 420 -1.65 -9.98 14.02
N TRP A 421 -2.87 -9.60 13.72
CA TRP A 421 -3.77 -9.07 14.72
C TRP A 421 -5.22 -9.53 14.53
N ASP A 422 -5.92 -9.68 15.66
CA ASP A 422 -7.28 -10.18 15.76
C ASP A 422 -8.24 -9.00 16.00
N PHE A 423 -9.18 -8.77 15.08
CA PHE A 423 -10.25 -7.78 15.17
C PHE A 423 -11.65 -8.39 15.20
N THR A 424 -11.75 -9.64 15.64
CA THR A 424 -13.04 -10.32 15.86
C THR A 424 -13.96 -9.47 16.72
N ASN A 425 -13.40 -8.83 17.76
CA ASN A 425 -14.04 -7.73 18.46
C ASN A 425 -13.55 -6.40 17.85
N SER A 426 -14.36 -5.80 16.98
CA SER A 426 -14.02 -4.55 16.29
C SER A 426 -13.72 -3.36 17.21
N ALA A 427 -14.18 -3.39 18.49
CA ALA A 427 -13.89 -2.36 19.48
C ALA A 427 -12.60 -2.62 20.31
N ARG A 428 -11.97 -3.79 20.17
CA ARG A 428 -10.78 -4.19 20.93
C ARG A 428 -9.86 -5.08 20.12
N PRO A 429 -9.28 -4.55 19.04
CA PRO A 429 -8.29 -5.29 18.26
C PRO A 429 -7.04 -5.59 19.08
N GLN A 430 -6.37 -6.71 18.78
CA GLN A 430 -5.19 -7.14 19.54
C GLN A 430 -4.14 -7.74 18.60
N GLU A 431 -2.90 -7.31 18.70
CA GLU A 431 -1.77 -7.99 18.08
C GLU A 431 -1.59 -9.37 18.72
N ILE A 432 -1.37 -10.39 17.89
CA ILE A 432 -1.22 -11.78 18.34
C ILE A 432 0.10 -12.39 17.93
N ALA A 433 0.78 -11.80 16.96
CA ALA A 433 2.14 -12.13 16.55
C ALA A 433 2.75 -10.96 15.78
N TYR A 434 4.07 -10.86 15.79
CA TYR A 434 4.82 -9.90 14.99
C TYR A 434 6.18 -10.44 14.56
N TRP A 435 6.73 -9.85 13.52
CA TRP A 435 8.08 -10.01 13.06
C TRP A 435 8.58 -8.67 12.52
N GLU A 436 9.76 -8.26 12.92
CA GLU A 436 10.37 -6.99 12.59
C GLU A 436 11.82 -7.20 12.21
N ARG A 437 12.27 -6.44 11.24
CA ARG A 437 13.68 -6.29 10.88
C ARG A 437 14.05 -4.85 11.14
N GLY A 438 15.15 -4.61 11.83
CA GLY A 438 15.65 -3.26 12.12
C GLY A 438 15.98 -2.46 10.85
N PRO A 439 16.41 -1.22 11.01
CA PRO A 439 16.53 -0.27 9.93
C PRO A 439 17.42 -0.77 8.77
N VAL A 440 17.11 -0.30 7.57
CA VAL A 440 17.98 -0.50 6.39
C VAL A 440 19.29 0.29 6.58
N SER A 441 19.22 1.42 7.27
CA SER A 441 20.37 2.28 7.62
C SER A 441 20.15 2.91 9.00
N ASP A 442 21.18 2.97 9.80
CA ASP A 442 21.21 3.64 11.11
C ASP A 442 21.53 5.15 11.03
N THR A 443 21.88 5.65 9.85
CA THR A 443 22.35 7.03 9.65
C THR A 443 21.44 7.88 8.78
N ARG A 444 20.52 7.27 8.01
CA ARG A 444 19.59 8.00 7.14
C ARG A 444 18.29 7.21 6.95
N MET A 445 17.21 7.92 6.69
CA MET A 445 15.98 7.29 6.23
C MET A 445 16.21 6.63 4.86
N VAL A 446 15.88 5.34 4.77
CA VAL A 446 15.79 4.60 3.50
C VAL A 446 14.42 3.94 3.50
N THR A 447 13.64 4.19 2.48
CA THR A 447 12.35 3.49 2.33
C THR A 447 12.58 1.99 2.24
N GLY A 448 12.07 1.24 3.20
CA GLY A 448 12.32 -0.19 3.36
C GLY A 448 11.24 -0.91 4.15
N GLY A 449 11.52 -2.17 4.45
CA GLY A 449 10.59 -3.07 5.13
C GLY A 449 9.50 -3.65 4.21
N PRO A 450 8.55 -4.39 4.77
CA PRO A 450 7.43 -4.98 4.03
C PRO A 450 6.55 -3.93 3.34
N TRP A 451 6.46 -3.96 2.00
CA TRP A 451 5.43 -3.26 1.23
C TRP A 451 4.08 -3.94 1.39
N SER A 452 4.04 -5.25 1.12
CA SER A 452 2.86 -6.09 1.23
C SER A 452 3.16 -7.35 2.00
N THR A 453 2.22 -7.78 2.83
CA THR A 453 2.33 -9.01 3.61
C THR A 453 1.02 -9.77 3.59
N TYR A 454 1.02 -10.97 2.97
CA TYR A 454 -0.19 -11.71 2.69
C TYR A 454 -0.10 -13.17 3.11
N TYR A 455 -1.24 -13.71 3.55
CA TYR A 455 -1.37 -15.13 3.85
C TYR A 455 -1.82 -15.91 2.62
N TYR A 456 -1.00 -16.83 2.17
CA TYR A 456 -1.32 -17.70 1.05
C TYR A 456 -1.00 -19.16 1.37
N ASN A 457 -2.02 -20.03 1.28
CA ASN A 457 -1.91 -21.49 1.32
C ASN A 457 -1.09 -22.07 2.48
N GLY A 458 -1.16 -21.45 3.68
CA GLY A 458 -0.56 -21.98 4.90
C GLY A 458 0.65 -21.20 5.40
N TYR A 459 1.12 -20.21 4.65
CA TYR A 459 2.28 -19.38 4.97
C TYR A 459 1.99 -17.90 4.76
N ILE A 460 2.80 -17.06 5.38
CA ILE A 460 2.82 -15.63 5.15
C ILE A 460 3.98 -15.31 4.20
N TYR A 461 3.69 -14.54 3.17
CA TYR A 461 4.67 -14.03 2.21
C TYR A 461 4.71 -12.53 2.32
N SER A 462 5.91 -11.98 2.32
CA SER A 462 6.15 -10.55 2.41
C SER A 462 7.06 -10.08 1.28
N SER A 463 6.64 -9.04 0.58
CA SER A 463 7.46 -8.30 -0.36
C SER A 463 8.16 -7.19 0.39
N ASP A 464 9.42 -7.41 0.77
CA ASP A 464 10.24 -6.37 1.39
C ASP A 464 10.86 -5.50 0.30
N ILE A 465 10.69 -4.18 0.45
CA ILE A 465 11.09 -3.15 -0.51
C ILE A 465 12.57 -3.30 -0.90
N GLN A 466 13.45 -3.49 0.10
CA GLN A 466 14.89 -3.56 -0.12
C GLN A 466 15.44 -4.98 -0.06
N LYS A 467 14.83 -5.87 0.71
CA LYS A 467 15.43 -7.18 1.02
C LYS A 467 14.90 -8.32 0.14
N GLY A 468 13.76 -8.14 -0.54
CA GLY A 468 13.22 -9.13 -1.47
C GLY A 468 12.00 -9.89 -0.95
N LEU A 469 11.93 -11.21 -1.16
CA LEU A 469 10.81 -12.05 -0.77
C LEU A 469 11.10 -12.77 0.55
N ASP A 470 10.34 -12.46 1.60
CA ASP A 470 10.36 -13.17 2.87
C ASP A 470 9.18 -14.16 2.98
N VAL A 471 9.44 -15.31 3.59
CA VAL A 471 8.41 -16.33 3.87
C VAL A 471 8.42 -16.63 5.36
N LEU A 472 7.23 -16.56 6.00
CA LEU A 472 7.09 -16.77 7.43
C LEU A 472 6.07 -17.90 7.73
N ASP A 473 6.33 -18.64 8.81
CA ASP A 473 5.44 -19.68 9.35
C ASP A 473 4.85 -19.20 10.67
N LEU A 474 3.52 -19.05 10.68
CA LEU A 474 2.74 -18.67 11.86
C LEU A 474 2.25 -19.94 12.59
N LYS A 475 2.60 -20.04 13.87
CA LYS A 475 2.20 -21.15 14.74
C LYS A 475 1.35 -20.64 15.91
N ASP A 476 0.13 -20.27 15.60
CA ASP A 476 -0.84 -19.84 16.60
C ASP A 476 -2.10 -20.72 16.53
N TRP A 477 -2.61 -21.15 17.67
CA TRP A 477 -3.79 -22.01 17.72
C TRP A 477 -5.03 -21.32 17.13
N ARG A 478 -5.12 -20.00 17.22
CA ARG A 478 -6.22 -19.20 16.66
C ARG A 478 -6.25 -19.27 15.14
N THR A 479 -5.11 -19.48 14.49
CA THR A 479 -4.98 -19.51 13.03
C THR A 479 -4.80 -20.92 12.46
N ALA A 480 -4.90 -21.98 13.29
CA ALA A 480 -4.62 -23.34 12.86
C ALA A 480 -5.53 -23.83 11.72
N SER A 481 -6.82 -23.42 11.71
CA SER A 481 -7.77 -23.79 10.65
C SER A 481 -7.44 -23.17 9.29
N ALA A 482 -6.75 -22.05 9.26
CA ALA A 482 -6.32 -21.41 8.01
C ALA A 482 -5.41 -22.30 7.16
N LYS A 483 -4.66 -23.21 7.80
CA LYS A 483 -3.79 -24.17 7.08
C LYS A 483 -4.56 -25.19 6.24
N LEU A 484 -5.87 -25.30 6.40
CA LEU A 484 -6.74 -26.15 5.60
C LEU A 484 -7.37 -25.42 4.41
N VAL A 485 -7.35 -24.10 4.42
CA VAL A 485 -7.89 -23.27 3.32
C VAL A 485 -6.86 -23.18 2.20
N ARG A 486 -7.32 -23.35 0.96
CA ARG A 486 -6.49 -23.24 -0.23
C ARG A 486 -7.16 -22.34 -1.25
N PHE A 487 -6.40 -21.39 -1.73
CA PHE A 487 -6.79 -20.53 -2.83
C PHE A 487 -6.00 -20.95 -4.09
N PRO A 488 -6.66 -21.23 -5.22
CA PRO A 488 -5.96 -21.48 -6.47
C PRO A 488 -5.26 -20.22 -6.99
N GLU A 489 -5.80 -19.06 -6.63
CA GLU A 489 -5.34 -17.73 -7.02
C GLU A 489 -5.68 -16.75 -5.90
N LEU A 490 -4.82 -15.78 -5.64
CA LEU A 490 -5.06 -14.70 -4.68
C LEU A 490 -4.47 -13.40 -5.22
N ASN A 491 -5.35 -12.42 -5.43
CA ASN A 491 -5.06 -11.01 -5.56
C ASN A 491 -5.74 -10.36 -4.36
N VAL A 492 -5.00 -9.68 -3.51
CA VAL A 492 -5.53 -9.33 -2.18
C VAL A 492 -6.62 -8.28 -2.24
N GLN A 493 -6.53 -7.33 -3.19
CA GLN A 493 -7.58 -6.35 -3.46
C GLN A 493 -8.86 -6.99 -4.06
N THR A 494 -8.82 -8.30 -4.42
CA THR A 494 -9.99 -9.10 -4.72
C THR A 494 -10.26 -10.02 -3.53
N GLN A 495 -11.04 -9.54 -2.57
CA GLN A 495 -11.32 -10.25 -1.32
C GLN A 495 -11.87 -11.66 -1.60
N PRO A 496 -11.16 -12.75 -1.26
CA PRO A 496 -11.67 -14.08 -1.44
C PRO A 496 -12.68 -14.41 -0.34
N TRP A 497 -13.76 -15.10 -0.75
CA TRP A 497 -14.66 -15.73 0.22
C TRP A 497 -14.18 -17.14 0.54
N TYR A 498 -14.19 -17.51 1.80
CA TYR A 498 -13.95 -18.87 2.26
C TYR A 498 -15.08 -19.30 3.20
N LEU A 499 -15.36 -20.61 3.25
CA LEU A 499 -16.46 -21.14 4.04
C LEU A 499 -16.29 -20.75 5.52
N SER A 500 -17.32 -20.08 6.07
CA SER A 500 -17.54 -19.98 7.51
C SER A 500 -18.56 -21.04 7.88
N TRP A 501 -18.18 -21.95 8.74
CA TRP A 501 -19.10 -22.95 9.28
C TRP A 501 -20.03 -22.31 10.29
#